data_f82fecef87c1f6af7783329b1bb82cbb
#
_entry.id   f82fecef87c1f6af7783329b1bb82cbb
#
_cell.length_a   1.000
_cell.length_b   1.000
_cell.length_c   1.000
_cell.angle_alpha   90.00
_cell.angle_beta   90.00
_cell.angle_gamma   90.00
#
_symmetry.space_group_name_H-M   'P 1'
#
loop_
_entity.id
_entity.type
_entity.pdbx_description
1 polymer ?
#
loop_
_entity_poly.entity_id
_entity_poly.type
_entity_poly.pdbx_seq_one_letter_code
_entity_poly.pdbx_strand_id
1 'polypeptide(L)'
;FRVVKLIDAYRGSGHLFTKTNPVRKRRQYKPTLDIKNFGLDQDDLTTVFSAGDIIGIGAATLADIIIHLERIYCESIGMEYMYIRHPERVNWIQKWINNNGNHPNFNKEQKTHILKKLNEAVTFEQFLHTKYVGQKRFSLEGGESLIPAIDALIETAALDGVEPVSYTHLR
;
A
#
# COMPACT_ATOMS: atom_id res chain seq x y z
N PHE A 1 -18.18 -7.18 -18.33
CA PHE A 1 -18.60 -5.94 -17.64
C PHE A 1 -18.71 -6.11 -16.11
N ARG A 2 -19.33 -7.21 -15.59
CA ARG A 2 -19.49 -7.48 -14.14
C ARG A 2 -18.15 -7.59 -13.42
N VAL A 3 -17.20 -8.36 -13.96
CA VAL A 3 -15.85 -8.54 -13.39
C VAL A 3 -15.04 -7.23 -13.42
N VAL A 4 -15.20 -6.39 -14.44
CA VAL A 4 -14.56 -5.08 -14.49
C VAL A 4 -15.04 -4.19 -13.35
N LYS A 5 -16.35 -4.17 -13.06
CA LYS A 5 -16.88 -3.45 -11.88
C LYS A 5 -16.32 -3.97 -10.56
N LEU A 6 -16.12 -5.29 -10.45
CA LEU A 6 -15.49 -5.88 -9.27
C LEU A 6 -14.03 -5.41 -9.12
N ILE A 7 -13.27 -5.42 -10.21
CA ILE A 7 -11.88 -4.89 -10.22
C ILE A 7 -11.86 -3.43 -9.76
N ASP A 8 -12.73 -2.59 -10.29
CA ASP A 8 -12.79 -1.18 -9.93
C ASP A 8 -13.24 -0.97 -8.46
N ALA A 9 -14.10 -1.85 -7.94
CA ALA A 9 -14.46 -1.84 -6.52
C ALA A 9 -13.27 -2.18 -5.61
N TYR A 10 -12.43 -3.15 -5.97
CA TYR A 10 -11.18 -3.43 -5.25
C TYR A 10 -10.22 -2.24 -5.29
N ARG A 11 -10.07 -1.59 -6.45
CA ARG A 11 -9.25 -0.38 -6.61
C ARG A 11 -9.71 0.77 -5.72
N GLY A 12 -11.03 0.96 -5.60
CA GLY A 12 -11.62 2.04 -4.81
C GLY A 12 -11.76 1.75 -3.32
N SER A 13 -11.98 0.49 -2.95
CA SER A 13 -12.37 0.12 -1.58
C SER A 13 -11.55 -1.00 -0.94
N GLY A 14 -10.61 -1.62 -1.68
CA GLY A 14 -9.79 -2.73 -1.16
C GLY A 14 -8.98 -2.35 0.07
N HIS A 15 -8.48 -1.10 0.14
CA HIS A 15 -7.75 -0.58 1.29
C HIS A 15 -8.54 -0.65 2.60
N LEU A 16 -9.87 -0.67 2.55
CA LEU A 16 -10.73 -0.83 3.73
C LEU A 16 -10.62 -2.23 4.35
N PHE A 17 -10.14 -3.21 3.61
CA PHE A 17 -10.01 -4.60 4.03
C PHE A 17 -8.55 -5.00 4.33
N THR A 18 -7.61 -4.07 4.26
CA THR A 18 -6.20 -4.32 4.52
C THR A 18 -5.92 -4.76 5.95
N LYS A 19 -4.92 -5.61 6.12
CA LYS A 19 -4.42 -6.14 7.40
C LYS A 19 -3.21 -5.34 7.88
N THR A 20 -3.36 -4.02 7.98
CA THR A 20 -2.25 -3.10 8.33
C THR A 20 -1.85 -3.15 9.80
N ASN A 21 -2.71 -3.64 10.69
CA ASN A 21 -2.42 -3.75 12.12
C ASN A 21 -2.12 -5.21 12.50
N PRO A 22 -0.86 -5.56 12.87
CA PRO A 22 -0.50 -6.93 13.19
C PRO A 22 -1.05 -7.40 14.54
N VAL A 23 -1.46 -6.49 15.42
CA VAL A 23 -1.87 -6.81 16.81
C VAL A 23 -3.37 -6.93 16.93
N ARG A 24 -4.14 -6.25 16.13
CA ARG A 24 -5.59 -6.19 16.25
C ARG A 24 -6.27 -6.58 14.93
N LYS A 25 -7.20 -7.55 15.02
CA LYS A 25 -8.08 -7.85 13.89
C LYS A 25 -8.90 -6.62 13.53
N ARG A 26 -8.92 -6.27 12.24
CA ARG A 26 -9.73 -5.18 11.71
C ARG A 26 -11.22 -5.47 11.96
N ARG A 27 -12.02 -4.43 12.15
CA ARG A 27 -13.48 -4.56 12.22
C ARG A 27 -13.99 -5.20 10.93
N GLN A 28 -14.90 -6.15 11.06
CA GLN A 28 -15.61 -6.70 9.91
C GLN A 28 -16.57 -5.62 9.38
N TYR A 29 -16.19 -5.01 8.29
CA TYR A 29 -17.14 -4.23 7.51
C TYR A 29 -18.03 -5.19 6.74
N LYS A 30 -19.30 -4.81 6.50
CA LYS A 30 -20.16 -5.54 5.57
C LYS A 30 -19.43 -5.59 4.21
N PRO A 31 -19.27 -6.75 3.61
CA PRO A 31 -18.45 -6.90 2.42
C PRO A 31 -19.07 -6.17 1.23
N THR A 32 -18.58 -4.96 0.95
CA THR A 32 -18.91 -4.25 -0.28
C THR A 32 -18.28 -4.92 -1.51
N LEU A 33 -17.30 -5.81 -1.29
CA LEU A 33 -16.59 -6.56 -2.33
C LEU A 33 -17.17 -7.97 -2.56
N ASP A 34 -18.29 -8.32 -1.93
CA ASP A 34 -18.99 -9.59 -2.20
C ASP A 34 -19.39 -9.64 -3.67
N ILE A 35 -19.04 -10.74 -4.35
CA ILE A 35 -19.30 -10.95 -5.78
C ILE A 35 -20.78 -10.81 -6.14
N LYS A 36 -21.68 -11.13 -5.22
CA LYS A 36 -23.13 -10.98 -5.40
C LYS A 36 -23.55 -9.53 -5.67
N ASN A 37 -22.84 -8.55 -5.13
CA ASN A 37 -23.09 -7.13 -5.37
C ASN A 37 -22.84 -6.73 -6.84
N PHE A 38 -22.12 -7.56 -7.58
CA PHE A 38 -21.77 -7.36 -8.99
C PHE A 38 -22.57 -8.27 -9.92
N GLY A 39 -23.52 -9.03 -9.37
CA GLY A 39 -24.32 -10.00 -10.12
C GLY A 39 -23.54 -11.23 -10.54
N LEU A 40 -22.49 -11.56 -9.79
CA LEU A 40 -21.69 -12.78 -9.90
C LEU A 40 -22.08 -13.74 -8.77
N ASP A 41 -21.90 -15.03 -8.95
CA ASP A 41 -22.19 -16.05 -7.96
C ASP A 41 -21.08 -17.12 -7.85
N GLN A 42 -21.30 -18.16 -7.06
CA GLN A 42 -20.34 -19.23 -6.84
C GLN A 42 -20.07 -20.06 -8.12
N ASP A 43 -21.06 -20.17 -9.00
CA ASP A 43 -20.92 -20.95 -10.23
C ASP A 43 -20.01 -20.22 -11.24
N ASP A 44 -19.91 -18.87 -11.13
CA ASP A 44 -19.01 -18.05 -11.94
C ASP A 44 -17.52 -18.21 -11.56
N LEU A 45 -17.21 -18.74 -10.38
CA LEU A 45 -15.81 -18.80 -9.87
C LEU A 45 -14.87 -19.55 -10.80
N THR A 46 -15.35 -20.58 -11.47
CA THR A 46 -14.56 -21.39 -12.43
C THR A 46 -14.58 -20.86 -13.85
N THR A 47 -15.42 -19.86 -14.12
CA THR A 47 -15.53 -19.24 -15.44
C THR A 47 -14.33 -18.36 -15.73
N VAL A 48 -13.75 -18.51 -16.93
CA VAL A 48 -12.61 -17.72 -17.40
C VAL A 48 -13.08 -16.39 -17.99
N PHE A 49 -12.46 -15.31 -17.54
CA PHE A 49 -12.75 -13.95 -18.01
C PHE A 49 -11.49 -13.29 -18.56
N SER A 50 -11.62 -12.60 -19.71
CA SER A 50 -10.56 -11.77 -20.28
C SER A 50 -10.29 -10.51 -19.44
N ALA A 51 -11.13 -10.19 -18.47
CA ALA A 51 -10.93 -9.06 -17.58
C ALA A 51 -9.66 -9.16 -16.73
N GLY A 52 -9.07 -10.36 -16.59
CA GLY A 52 -7.75 -10.55 -15.99
C GLY A 52 -6.62 -9.81 -16.69
N ASP A 53 -6.76 -9.49 -17.98
CA ASP A 53 -5.79 -8.67 -18.74
C ASP A 53 -5.65 -7.27 -18.12
N ILE A 54 -6.73 -6.71 -17.56
CA ILE A 54 -6.74 -5.36 -16.94
C ILE A 54 -5.83 -5.28 -15.72
N ILE A 55 -5.61 -6.42 -15.06
CA ILE A 55 -4.77 -6.55 -13.86
C ILE A 55 -3.47 -7.30 -14.13
N GLY A 56 -3.16 -7.58 -15.40
CA GLY A 56 -1.88 -8.13 -15.84
C GLY A 56 -1.70 -9.64 -15.67
N ILE A 57 -2.78 -10.40 -15.39
CA ILE A 57 -2.69 -11.87 -15.23
C ILE A 57 -3.20 -12.67 -16.45
N GLY A 58 -3.60 -11.96 -17.50
CA GLY A 58 -4.19 -12.61 -18.68
C GLY A 58 -5.64 -13.10 -18.44
N ALA A 59 -6.16 -13.84 -19.39
CA ALA A 59 -7.46 -14.50 -19.20
C ALA A 59 -7.36 -15.51 -18.05
N ALA A 60 -8.19 -15.34 -17.01
CA ALA A 60 -8.11 -16.11 -15.77
C ALA A 60 -9.51 -16.41 -15.22
N THR A 61 -9.60 -17.40 -14.34
CA THR A 61 -10.86 -17.69 -13.65
C THR A 61 -11.24 -16.55 -12.71
N LEU A 62 -12.53 -16.40 -12.42
CA LEU A 62 -12.99 -15.41 -11.45
C LEU A 62 -12.32 -15.62 -10.09
N ALA A 63 -12.11 -16.87 -9.68
CA ALA A 63 -11.41 -17.20 -8.44
C ALA A 63 -9.97 -16.65 -8.44
N ASP A 64 -9.21 -16.86 -9.50
CA ASP A 64 -7.83 -16.36 -9.63
C ASP A 64 -7.78 -14.83 -9.66
N ILE A 65 -8.75 -14.21 -10.35
CA ILE A 65 -8.89 -12.74 -10.37
C ILE A 65 -9.10 -12.20 -8.95
N ILE A 66 -9.99 -12.81 -8.17
CA ILE A 66 -10.28 -12.40 -6.79
C ILE A 66 -9.03 -12.57 -5.90
N ILE A 67 -8.38 -13.74 -5.95
CA ILE A 67 -7.15 -14.01 -5.20
C ILE A 67 -6.08 -12.97 -5.50
N HIS A 68 -5.91 -12.63 -6.78
CA HIS A 68 -4.93 -11.62 -7.20
C HIS A 68 -5.30 -10.23 -6.68
N LEU A 69 -6.56 -9.83 -6.76
CA LEU A 69 -7.06 -8.55 -6.25
C LEU A 69 -6.90 -8.44 -4.72
N GLU A 70 -7.25 -9.50 -3.98
CA GLU A 70 -7.07 -9.54 -2.52
C GLU A 70 -5.61 -9.41 -2.14
N ARG A 71 -4.71 -10.11 -2.84
CA ARG A 71 -3.27 -10.01 -2.62
C ARG A 71 -2.75 -8.58 -2.82
N ILE A 72 -3.23 -7.88 -3.84
CA ILE A 72 -2.76 -6.52 -4.16
C ILE A 72 -3.38 -5.47 -3.24
N TYR A 73 -4.70 -5.55 -2.99
CA TYR A 73 -5.45 -4.46 -2.37
C TYR A 73 -5.85 -4.69 -0.92
N CYS A 74 -5.77 -5.93 -0.40
CA CYS A 74 -6.31 -6.27 0.91
C CYS A 74 -5.27 -6.85 1.90
N GLU A 75 -3.99 -6.89 1.54
CA GLU A 75 -2.92 -7.38 2.42
C GLU A 75 -2.40 -6.29 3.38
N SER A 76 -1.11 -6.25 3.67
CA SER A 76 -0.51 -5.38 4.68
C SER A 76 -0.33 -3.92 4.26
N ILE A 77 -0.49 -3.59 2.97
CA ILE A 77 -0.32 -2.24 2.44
C ILE A 77 -1.64 -1.79 1.80
N GLY A 78 -2.24 -0.74 2.37
CA GLY A 78 -3.42 -0.10 1.81
C GLY A 78 -3.04 0.97 0.79
N MET A 79 -3.73 1.01 -0.34
CA MET A 79 -3.47 1.98 -1.41
C MET A 79 -4.74 2.75 -1.74
N GLU A 80 -4.64 4.07 -1.63
CA GLU A 80 -5.70 5.01 -1.96
C GLU A 80 -5.20 5.97 -3.04
N TYR A 81 -5.63 5.79 -4.28
CA TYR A 81 -5.18 6.60 -5.43
C TYR A 81 -6.29 6.95 -6.41
N MET A 82 -7.48 6.35 -6.28
CA MET A 82 -8.59 6.55 -7.22
C MET A 82 -9.16 7.97 -7.21
N TYR A 83 -8.80 8.80 -6.21
CA TYR A 83 -9.14 10.22 -6.18
C TYR A 83 -8.28 11.10 -7.10
N ILE A 84 -7.19 10.56 -7.64
CA ILE A 84 -6.30 11.29 -8.54
C ILE A 84 -7.03 11.57 -9.85
N ARG A 85 -7.10 12.86 -10.24
CA ARG A 85 -7.87 13.31 -11.41
C ARG A 85 -7.15 13.14 -12.75
N HIS A 86 -5.87 12.77 -12.74
CA HIS A 86 -5.06 12.62 -13.95
C HIS A 86 -5.05 11.15 -14.39
N PRO A 87 -5.74 10.78 -15.48
CA PRO A 87 -5.84 9.38 -15.92
C PRO A 87 -4.48 8.71 -16.17
N GLU A 88 -3.53 9.43 -16.71
CA GLU A 88 -2.18 8.92 -16.98
C GLU A 88 -1.46 8.50 -15.69
N ARG A 89 -1.59 9.30 -14.62
CA ARG A 89 -1.01 8.98 -13.31
C ARG A 89 -1.69 7.76 -12.69
N VAL A 90 -3.01 7.68 -12.76
CA VAL A 90 -3.78 6.52 -12.28
C VAL A 90 -3.37 5.26 -13.03
N ASN A 91 -3.27 5.33 -14.36
CA ASN A 91 -2.85 4.19 -15.18
C ASN A 91 -1.41 3.77 -14.86
N TRP A 92 -0.51 4.72 -14.63
CA TRP A 92 0.87 4.43 -14.24
C TRP A 92 0.92 3.70 -12.89
N ILE A 93 0.19 4.20 -11.88
CA ILE A 93 0.10 3.58 -10.56
C ILE A 93 -0.46 2.15 -10.68
N GLN A 94 -1.54 1.95 -11.43
CA GLN A 94 -2.15 0.64 -11.63
C GLN A 94 -1.18 -0.35 -12.28
N LYS A 95 -0.47 0.06 -13.32
CA LYS A 95 0.56 -0.76 -13.97
C LYS A 95 1.68 -1.12 -13.00
N TRP A 96 2.16 -0.13 -12.24
CA TRP A 96 3.21 -0.34 -11.27
C TRP A 96 2.79 -1.34 -10.17
N ILE A 97 1.59 -1.18 -9.61
CA ILE A 97 1.03 -2.07 -8.58
C ILE A 97 0.88 -3.49 -9.12
N ASN A 98 0.31 -3.65 -10.31
CA ASN A 98 0.09 -4.96 -10.92
C ASN A 98 1.44 -5.67 -11.17
N ASN A 99 2.46 -4.97 -11.66
CA ASN A 99 3.77 -5.55 -11.94
C ASN A 99 4.52 -5.97 -10.67
N ASN A 100 4.38 -5.22 -9.58
CA ASN A 100 5.07 -5.47 -8.31
C ASN A 100 4.24 -6.28 -7.32
N GLY A 101 2.95 -6.54 -7.62
CA GLY A 101 2.04 -7.29 -6.76
C GLY A 101 1.84 -6.68 -5.38
N ASN A 102 2.15 -5.39 -5.21
CA ASN A 102 2.13 -4.67 -3.92
C ASN A 102 2.93 -5.39 -2.80
N HIS A 103 3.95 -6.15 -3.20
CA HIS A 103 4.84 -6.89 -2.30
C HIS A 103 6.28 -6.40 -2.49
N PRO A 104 6.87 -5.73 -1.49
CA PRO A 104 8.27 -5.31 -1.57
C PRO A 104 9.19 -6.53 -1.43
N ASN A 105 10.01 -6.77 -2.46
CA ASN A 105 11.06 -7.78 -2.44
C ASN A 105 12.38 -7.14 -1.99
N PHE A 106 12.42 -6.63 -0.75
CA PHE A 106 13.64 -6.05 -0.22
C PHE A 106 14.76 -7.09 -0.07
N ASN A 107 15.93 -6.77 -0.62
CA ASN A 107 17.14 -7.54 -0.40
C ASN A 107 17.69 -7.31 1.03
N LYS A 108 18.76 -8.04 1.38
CA LYS A 108 19.35 -7.96 2.73
C LYS A 108 19.87 -6.54 3.05
N GLU A 109 20.47 -5.87 2.09
CA GLU A 109 21.03 -4.53 2.26
C GLU A 109 19.93 -3.50 2.53
N GLN A 110 18.85 -3.53 1.73
CA GLN A 110 17.69 -2.66 1.94
C GLN A 110 17.03 -2.89 3.30
N LYS A 111 16.86 -4.15 3.71
CA LYS A 111 16.32 -4.48 5.04
C LYS A 111 17.22 -3.97 6.17
N THR A 112 18.53 -4.10 6.00
CA THR A 112 19.51 -3.58 6.98
C THR A 112 19.46 -2.07 7.06
N HIS A 113 19.34 -1.38 5.91
CA HIS A 113 19.20 0.07 5.85
C HIS A 113 17.93 0.56 6.55
N ILE A 114 16.78 -0.07 6.26
CA ILE A 114 15.51 0.21 6.95
C ILE A 114 15.65 0.05 8.46
N LEU A 115 16.21 -1.07 8.92
CA LEU A 115 16.44 -1.32 10.35
C LEU A 115 17.35 -0.27 10.98
N LYS A 116 18.43 0.12 10.29
CA LYS A 116 19.33 1.17 10.73
C LYS A 116 18.58 2.49 10.93
N LYS A 117 17.78 2.93 9.96
CA LYS A 117 16.99 4.17 10.05
C LYS A 117 15.98 4.15 11.19
N LEU A 118 15.30 3.02 11.40
CA LEU A 118 14.40 2.84 12.54
C LEU A 118 15.14 2.93 13.88
N ASN A 119 16.29 2.26 13.98
CA ASN A 119 17.11 2.28 15.20
C ASN A 119 17.67 3.68 15.49
N GLU A 120 18.14 4.41 14.48
CA GLU A 120 18.62 5.79 14.61
C GLU A 120 17.52 6.70 15.17
N ALA A 121 16.29 6.60 14.66
CA ALA A 121 15.15 7.40 15.13
C ALA A 121 14.83 7.12 16.61
N VAL A 122 14.69 5.84 16.98
CA VAL A 122 14.38 5.43 18.35
C VAL A 122 15.51 5.82 19.32
N THR A 123 16.77 5.60 18.92
CA THR A 123 17.92 5.96 19.75
C THR A 123 18.01 7.48 19.98
N PHE A 124 17.72 8.27 18.95
CA PHE A 124 17.67 9.72 19.06
C PHE A 124 16.57 10.19 20.02
N GLU A 125 15.38 9.63 19.92
CA GLU A 125 14.29 9.93 20.84
C GLU A 125 14.64 9.58 22.30
N GLN A 126 15.26 8.42 22.53
CA GLN A 126 15.74 8.01 23.85
C GLN A 126 16.83 8.93 24.39
N PHE A 127 17.78 9.34 23.56
CA PHE A 127 18.79 10.32 23.92
C PHE A 127 18.15 11.64 24.38
N LEU A 128 17.22 12.18 23.61
CA LEU A 128 16.49 13.40 23.95
C LEU A 128 15.71 13.24 25.27
N HIS A 129 15.12 12.07 25.49
CA HIS A 129 14.41 11.76 26.72
C HIS A 129 15.31 11.83 27.95
N THR A 130 16.49 11.29 27.84
CA THR A 130 17.44 11.20 28.94
C THR A 130 18.14 12.55 29.18
N LYS A 131 18.49 13.24 28.10
CA LYS A 131 19.31 14.48 28.18
C LYS A 131 18.49 15.71 28.55
N TYR A 132 17.24 15.78 28.08
CA TYR A 132 16.37 16.96 28.22
C TYR A 132 15.08 16.60 28.97
N VAL A 133 15.24 16.21 30.22
CA VAL A 133 14.12 15.84 31.12
C VAL A 133 13.17 17.03 31.28
N GLY A 134 11.87 16.78 31.12
CA GLY A 134 10.82 17.79 31.30
C GLY A 134 10.57 18.70 30.10
N GLN A 135 11.37 18.62 29.05
CA GLN A 135 11.05 19.35 27.82
C GLN A 135 9.92 18.68 27.03
N LYS A 136 9.03 19.50 26.52
CA LYS A 136 7.95 19.03 25.66
C LYS A 136 8.52 18.53 24.34
N ARG A 137 8.22 17.29 23.99
CA ARG A 137 8.60 16.67 22.72
C ARG A 137 7.50 15.76 22.23
N PHE A 138 7.56 15.47 20.95
CA PHE A 138 6.65 14.56 20.28
C PHE A 138 7.46 13.39 19.74
N SER A 139 6.98 12.16 19.96
CA SER A 139 7.57 10.95 19.41
C SER A 139 6.81 10.48 18.18
N LEU A 140 7.44 9.60 17.40
CA LEU A 140 6.83 8.92 16.26
C LEU A 140 6.31 7.53 16.62
N GLU A 141 6.08 7.25 17.91
CA GLU A 141 5.57 5.95 18.34
C GLU A 141 4.29 5.56 17.59
N GLY A 142 4.34 4.41 16.91
CA GLY A 142 3.29 3.93 16.03
C GLY A 142 3.37 4.42 14.57
N GLY A 143 4.26 5.37 14.29
CA GLY A 143 4.50 5.95 12.95
C GLY A 143 5.95 5.84 12.49
N GLU A 144 6.78 5.01 13.13
CA GLU A 144 8.23 4.93 12.91
C GLU A 144 8.58 4.55 11.47
N SER A 145 7.73 3.81 10.78
CA SER A 145 7.92 3.46 9.36
C SER A 145 7.93 4.66 8.41
N LEU A 146 7.46 5.83 8.87
CA LEU A 146 7.56 7.08 8.11
C LEU A 146 9.02 7.48 7.84
N ILE A 147 9.92 7.22 8.79
CA ILE A 147 11.34 7.59 8.68
C ILE A 147 12.01 6.89 7.49
N PRO A 148 12.04 5.54 7.39
CA PRO A 148 12.63 4.89 6.22
C PRO A 148 11.84 5.13 4.92
N ALA A 149 10.54 5.43 4.99
CA ALA A 149 9.75 5.76 3.81
C ALA A 149 10.17 7.11 3.21
N ILE A 150 10.34 8.15 4.05
CA ILE A 150 10.82 9.46 3.60
C ILE A 150 12.28 9.36 3.13
N ASP A 151 13.12 8.63 3.83
CA ASP A 151 14.50 8.39 3.43
C ASP A 151 14.58 7.78 2.03
N ALA A 152 13.84 6.72 1.77
CA ALA A 152 13.77 6.10 0.44
C ALA A 152 13.22 7.06 -0.64
N LEU A 153 12.23 7.90 -0.28
CA LEU A 153 11.69 8.91 -1.18
C LEU A 153 12.77 9.93 -1.59
N ILE A 154 13.51 10.45 -0.61
CA ILE A 154 14.56 11.45 -0.82
C ILE A 154 15.70 10.85 -1.65
N GLU A 155 16.17 9.66 -1.32
CA GLU A 155 17.24 8.99 -2.06
C GLU A 155 16.82 8.70 -3.51
N THR A 156 15.60 8.20 -3.72
CA THR A 156 15.08 7.92 -5.08
C THR A 156 14.97 9.22 -5.89
N ALA A 157 14.43 10.27 -5.30
CA ALA A 157 14.30 11.56 -5.96
C ALA A 157 15.68 12.16 -6.31
N ALA A 158 16.66 12.03 -5.43
CA ALA A 158 18.03 12.50 -5.69
C ALA A 158 18.71 11.73 -6.83
N LEU A 159 18.48 10.40 -6.93
CA LEU A 159 18.97 9.60 -8.06
C LEU A 159 18.37 10.03 -9.40
N ASP A 160 17.13 10.52 -9.38
CA ASP A 160 16.44 11.07 -10.55
C ASP A 160 16.80 12.56 -10.82
N GLY A 161 17.80 13.10 -10.10
CA GLY A 161 18.29 14.47 -10.29
C GLY A 161 17.39 15.55 -9.69
N VAL A 162 16.47 15.19 -8.80
CA VAL A 162 15.64 16.15 -8.08
C VAL A 162 16.43 16.76 -6.93
N GLU A 163 16.68 18.06 -6.99
CA GLU A 163 17.29 18.79 -5.88
C GLU A 163 16.24 19.28 -4.90
N PRO A 164 16.39 19.03 -3.60
CA PRO A 164 15.48 19.58 -2.60
C PRO A 164 15.70 21.08 -2.48
N VAL A 165 14.68 21.86 -2.87
CA VAL A 165 14.74 23.34 -2.84
C VAL A 165 14.31 23.87 -1.47
N SER A 166 13.37 23.21 -0.81
CA SER A 166 12.91 23.58 0.53
C SER A 166 12.14 22.43 1.17
N TYR A 167 12.04 22.46 2.48
CA TYR A 167 11.10 21.64 3.22
C TYR A 167 10.13 22.54 3.99
N THR A 168 8.89 22.13 4.06
CA THR A 168 7.89 22.81 4.88
C THR A 168 7.96 22.25 6.29
N HIS A 169 8.20 23.13 7.26
CA HIS A 169 8.15 22.76 8.66
C HIS A 169 6.71 22.53 9.07
N LEU A 170 6.33 21.26 9.24
CA LEU A 170 5.02 20.89 9.79
C LEU A 170 5.05 21.09 11.31
N ARG A 171 4.26 22.02 11.77
CA ARG A 171 3.97 22.19 13.19
C ARG A 171 2.89 21.23 13.64
#